data_64b5f92dea1ae9614112cd9627ad7726
#
_entry.id   64b5f92dea1ae9614112cd9627ad7726
#
_cell.length_a   1.000
_cell.length_b   1.000
_cell.length_c   1.000
_cell.angle_alpha   90.00
_cell.angle_beta   90.00
_cell.angle_gamma   90.00
#
_symmetry.space_group_name_H-M   'P 1'
#
loop_
_entity.id
_entity.type
_entity.pdbx_description
1 polymer ?
#
loop_
_entity_poly.entity_id
_entity_poly.type
_entity_poly.pdbx_seq_one_letter_code
_entity_poly.pdbx_strand_id
1 'polypeptide(L)'
;MKDLKTDCRLAIVQAAPVMFNKDACLQKALRLIEEAAKNGAELIVFPELFLPGYPYGMTFGYTVGSRKESGREDWKVYYDNSILAAGEEMQQLIDCAKRLSVYLSFGYSEREEATATLYNSNMLISSASQTLNHPNLKPTGAERLIWGDAQQDFFPVMDTPWGRIGSLICWESYMPLARAALYEKGITIYISPNTNDNPEWQHTIRHIAIEGHCYFVNADLVFRKSDYPQTKSGADEISRLPDIACRGGSCVIAPFGHESSETVGDQEAIIYADLDMQKVPASRMEFDSCGHYARPDVLKLSVRE
;
A
#
# COMPACT_ATOMS: atom_id res chain seq x y z
N MET A 1 -25.75 7.35 -5.95
CA MET A 1 -24.37 7.78 -6.21
C MET A 1 -24.46 9.06 -7.02
N LYS A 2 -23.99 10.19 -6.50
CA LYS A 2 -23.96 11.46 -7.24
C LYS A 2 -22.90 11.35 -8.33
N ASP A 3 -23.22 11.91 -9.51
CA ASP A 3 -22.37 12.23 -10.67
C ASP A 3 -20.87 11.90 -10.55
N LEU A 4 -20.54 10.60 -10.44
CA LEU A 4 -19.15 10.14 -10.44
C LEU A 4 -18.58 10.26 -11.85
N LYS A 5 -17.27 10.57 -11.96
CA LYS A 5 -16.56 10.42 -13.22
C LYS A 5 -16.66 8.98 -13.71
N THR A 6 -16.87 8.79 -15.00
CA THR A 6 -16.97 7.47 -15.63
C THR A 6 -15.63 6.78 -15.79
N ASP A 7 -14.55 7.56 -15.85
CA ASP A 7 -13.21 7.06 -16.16
C ASP A 7 -12.20 7.57 -15.13
N CYS A 8 -11.24 6.71 -14.80
CA CYS A 8 -10.09 7.04 -13.95
C CYS A 8 -8.83 6.48 -14.59
N ARG A 9 -7.88 7.36 -14.94
CA ARG A 9 -6.54 6.91 -15.31
C ARG A 9 -5.69 6.76 -14.09
N LEU A 10 -5.32 5.51 -13.79
CA LEU A 10 -4.51 5.12 -12.64
C LEU A 10 -3.09 4.78 -13.07
N ALA A 11 -2.11 5.08 -12.22
CA ALA A 11 -0.73 4.62 -12.34
C ALA A 11 -0.30 3.88 -11.06
N ILE A 12 0.31 2.71 -11.21
CA ILE A 12 0.99 2.00 -10.13
C ILE A 12 2.49 2.18 -10.32
N VAL A 13 3.16 2.65 -9.29
CA VAL A 13 4.61 2.81 -9.27
C VAL A 13 5.25 1.54 -8.74
N GLN A 14 5.63 0.64 -9.62
CA GLN A 14 6.47 -0.52 -9.27
C GLN A 14 7.93 -0.14 -9.40
N ALA A 15 8.56 0.22 -8.29
CA ALA A 15 9.94 0.69 -8.30
C ALA A 15 10.69 0.27 -7.02
N ALA A 16 12.01 0.16 -7.13
CA ALA A 16 12.86 -0.05 -5.97
C ALA A 16 12.92 1.22 -5.11
N PRO A 17 12.77 1.11 -3.80
CA PRO A 17 13.09 2.22 -2.91
C PRO A 17 14.60 2.51 -2.94
N VAL A 18 14.99 3.69 -2.49
CA VAL A 18 16.39 3.93 -2.12
C VAL A 18 16.54 3.49 -0.67
N MET A 19 16.96 2.24 -0.48
CA MET A 19 16.95 1.58 0.82
C MET A 19 17.65 2.39 1.90
N PHE A 20 16.93 2.66 2.99
CA PHE A 20 17.40 3.33 4.22
C PHE A 20 17.97 4.72 3.97
N ASN A 21 17.49 5.41 2.93
CA ASN A 21 17.82 6.79 2.63
C ASN A 21 16.54 7.56 2.27
N LYS A 22 15.88 8.13 3.29
CA LYS A 22 14.58 8.79 3.13
C LYS A 22 14.63 9.96 2.14
N ASP A 23 15.71 10.76 2.15
CA ASP A 23 15.80 11.94 1.30
C ASP A 23 15.91 11.54 -0.19
N ALA A 24 16.80 10.59 -0.49
CA ALA A 24 16.95 10.09 -1.85
C ALA A 24 15.69 9.33 -2.33
N CYS A 25 15.06 8.58 -1.43
CA CYS A 25 13.81 7.87 -1.70
C CYS A 25 12.66 8.84 -1.98
N LEU A 26 12.51 9.89 -1.18
CA LEU A 26 11.53 10.95 -1.39
C LEU A 26 11.74 11.65 -2.74
N GLN A 27 12.97 12.03 -3.07
CA GLN A 27 13.28 12.65 -4.36
C GLN A 27 12.96 11.70 -5.54
N LYS A 28 13.20 10.40 -5.39
CA LYS A 28 12.78 9.40 -6.38
C LYS A 28 11.25 9.36 -6.50
N ALA A 29 10.54 9.31 -5.37
CA ALA A 29 9.08 9.31 -5.36
C ALA A 29 8.50 10.53 -6.07
N LEU A 30 8.98 11.74 -5.74
CA LEU A 30 8.50 12.98 -6.36
C LEU A 30 8.67 12.97 -7.89
N ARG A 31 9.81 12.50 -8.41
CA ARG A 31 10.03 12.36 -9.87
C ARG A 31 9.06 11.36 -10.49
N LEU A 32 8.82 10.21 -9.85
CA LEU A 32 7.90 9.19 -10.36
C LEU A 32 6.44 9.67 -10.35
N ILE A 33 6.05 10.48 -9.35
CA ILE A 33 4.73 11.15 -9.31
C ILE A 33 4.60 12.13 -10.46
N GLU A 34 5.61 12.96 -10.71
CA GLU A 34 5.62 13.93 -11.82
C GLU A 34 5.54 13.23 -13.19
N GLU A 35 6.28 12.14 -13.35
CA GLU A 35 6.25 11.33 -14.58
C GLU A 35 4.87 10.70 -14.79
N ALA A 36 4.28 10.09 -13.76
CA ALA A 36 2.94 9.49 -13.85
C ALA A 36 1.87 10.54 -14.18
N ALA A 37 1.90 11.70 -13.51
CA ALA A 37 0.98 12.80 -13.75
C ALA A 37 1.13 13.37 -15.17
N LYS A 38 2.36 13.52 -15.66
CA LYS A 38 2.65 13.97 -17.05
C LYS A 38 2.04 13.02 -18.10
N ASN A 39 1.96 11.72 -17.77
CA ASN A 39 1.30 10.71 -18.61
C ASN A 39 -0.22 10.59 -18.37
N GLY A 40 -0.80 11.55 -17.66
CA GLY A 40 -2.24 11.69 -17.48
C GLY A 40 -2.82 10.90 -16.30
N ALA A 41 -2.01 10.34 -15.39
CA ALA A 41 -2.53 9.67 -14.21
C ALA A 41 -3.22 10.66 -13.28
N GLU A 42 -4.42 10.32 -12.84
CA GLU A 42 -5.22 11.07 -11.86
C GLU A 42 -5.13 10.45 -10.45
N LEU A 43 -4.89 9.13 -10.37
CA LEU A 43 -4.62 8.38 -9.14
C LEU A 43 -3.28 7.66 -9.29
N ILE A 44 -2.36 7.89 -8.35
CA ILE A 44 -1.03 7.29 -8.37
C ILE A 44 -0.85 6.47 -7.09
N VAL A 45 -0.43 5.22 -7.24
CA VAL A 45 -0.33 4.26 -6.13
C VAL A 45 1.10 3.77 -5.99
N PHE A 46 1.67 3.99 -4.80
CA PHE A 46 2.97 3.46 -4.40
C PHE A 46 2.79 2.18 -3.59
N PRO A 47 3.79 1.28 -3.60
CA PRO A 47 3.75 0.05 -2.83
C PRO A 47 3.97 0.27 -1.33
N GLU A 48 3.83 -0.82 -0.58
CA GLU A 48 4.09 -0.91 0.85
C GLU A 48 5.51 -0.47 1.19
N LEU A 49 5.65 0.38 2.23
CA LEU A 49 6.94 0.80 2.76
C LEU A 49 7.93 1.30 1.68
N PHE A 50 7.41 1.97 0.66
CA PHE A 50 8.30 2.57 -0.35
C PHE A 50 9.34 3.49 0.28
N LEU A 51 8.97 4.21 1.34
CA LEU A 51 9.88 5.02 2.14
C LEU A 51 9.98 4.48 3.57
N PRO A 52 11.17 4.09 4.05
CA PRO A 52 12.49 4.12 3.45
C PRO A 52 12.92 2.76 2.83
N GLY A 53 11.99 1.96 2.39
CA GLY A 53 12.18 0.61 1.88
C GLY A 53 11.76 -0.46 2.89
N TYR A 54 11.28 -1.59 2.37
CA TYR A 54 10.92 -2.75 3.17
C TYR A 54 12.20 -3.55 3.49
N PRO A 55 12.54 -3.78 4.79
CA PRO A 55 13.76 -4.45 5.20
C PRO A 55 13.65 -5.98 5.04
N TYR A 56 13.33 -6.44 3.84
CA TYR A 56 13.09 -7.85 3.51
C TYR A 56 14.29 -8.73 3.90
N GLY A 57 14.02 -9.80 4.65
CA GLY A 57 15.04 -10.72 5.14
C GLY A 57 15.76 -10.27 6.40
N MET A 58 15.58 -9.04 6.88
CA MET A 58 16.27 -8.54 8.08
C MET A 58 15.46 -8.82 9.35
N THR A 59 16.17 -9.23 10.41
CA THR A 59 15.61 -9.39 11.76
C THR A 59 16.15 -8.35 12.75
N PHE A 60 17.02 -7.45 12.30
CA PHE A 60 17.75 -6.51 13.16
C PHE A 60 18.44 -7.20 14.34
N GLY A 61 18.97 -8.40 14.07
CA GLY A 61 19.69 -9.22 15.05
C GLY A 61 18.84 -9.87 16.13
N TYR A 62 17.50 -9.83 15.99
CA TYR A 62 16.61 -10.55 16.92
C TYR A 62 16.53 -12.04 16.61
N THR A 63 16.64 -12.85 17.65
CA THR A 63 16.26 -14.26 17.66
C THR A 63 15.54 -14.53 18.97
N VAL A 64 14.71 -15.59 19.02
CA VAL A 64 13.97 -15.91 20.26
C VAL A 64 14.95 -16.09 21.43
N GLY A 65 14.77 -15.29 22.47
CA GLY A 65 15.62 -15.30 23.67
C GLY A 65 16.97 -14.56 23.55
N SER A 66 17.29 -13.99 22.38
CA SER A 66 18.57 -13.31 22.14
C SER A 66 18.46 -12.17 21.15
N ARG A 67 19.42 -11.25 21.20
CA ARG A 67 19.60 -10.15 20.24
C ARG A 67 21.05 -9.77 20.12
N LYS A 68 21.47 -9.40 18.89
CA LYS A 68 22.81 -8.85 18.64
C LYS A 68 22.82 -7.35 18.91
N GLU A 69 23.88 -6.83 19.49
CA GLU A 69 24.00 -5.39 19.74
C GLU A 69 24.08 -4.57 18.46
N SER A 70 24.79 -5.08 17.44
CA SER A 70 24.88 -4.46 16.12
C SER A 70 23.51 -4.29 15.43
N GLY A 71 22.51 -5.09 15.80
CA GLY A 71 21.14 -4.94 15.32
C GLY A 71 20.49 -3.63 15.74
N ARG A 72 20.86 -3.09 16.89
CA ARG A 72 20.38 -1.78 17.36
C ARG A 72 20.86 -0.64 16.46
N GLU A 73 22.07 -0.76 15.92
CA GLU A 73 22.62 0.25 15.03
C GLU A 73 21.89 0.24 13.68
N ASP A 74 21.66 -0.93 13.09
CA ASP A 74 20.88 -1.06 11.86
C ASP A 74 19.42 -0.61 12.06
N TRP A 75 18.82 -0.97 13.21
CA TRP A 75 17.47 -0.51 13.56
C TRP A 75 17.42 1.01 13.71
N LYS A 76 18.45 1.62 14.32
CA LYS A 76 18.54 3.08 14.46
C LYS A 76 18.61 3.77 13.10
N VAL A 77 19.35 3.21 12.14
CA VAL A 77 19.38 3.72 10.76
C VAL A 77 17.99 3.65 10.15
N TYR A 78 17.26 2.53 10.31
CA TYR A 78 15.91 2.38 9.80
C TYR A 78 14.94 3.38 10.44
N TYR A 79 15.01 3.52 11.77
CA TYR A 79 14.21 4.47 12.54
C TYR A 79 14.44 5.92 12.11
N ASP A 80 15.70 6.34 11.93
CA ASP A 80 16.03 7.71 11.51
C ASP A 80 15.54 8.03 10.08
N ASN A 81 15.40 7.00 9.26
CA ASN A 81 14.88 7.10 7.90
C ASN A 81 13.36 6.87 7.80
N SER A 82 12.70 6.49 8.89
CA SER A 82 11.23 6.49 9.00
C SER A 82 10.74 7.92 9.24
N ILE A 83 9.53 8.27 8.74
CA ILE A 83 9.03 9.65 8.74
C ILE A 83 7.79 9.82 9.63
N LEU A 84 7.54 11.04 10.07
CA LEU A 84 6.32 11.41 10.78
C LEU A 84 5.16 11.55 9.79
N ALA A 85 3.94 11.12 10.18
CA ALA A 85 2.74 11.30 9.36
C ALA A 85 2.43 12.79 9.04
N ALA A 86 2.81 13.71 9.94
CA ALA A 86 2.71 15.16 9.77
C ALA A 86 4.09 15.83 9.62
N GLY A 87 5.10 15.10 9.11
CA GLY A 87 6.45 15.59 8.92
C GLY A 87 6.66 16.33 7.60
N GLU A 88 7.86 16.93 7.48
CA GLU A 88 8.25 17.71 6.29
C GLU A 88 8.27 16.86 5.01
N GLU A 89 8.67 15.59 5.11
CA GLU A 89 8.71 14.66 3.97
C GLU A 89 7.30 14.37 3.46
N MET A 90 6.34 14.13 4.37
CA MET A 90 4.95 13.92 4.00
C MET A 90 4.32 15.20 3.43
N GLN A 91 4.67 16.37 3.96
CA GLN A 91 4.19 17.65 3.44
C GLN A 91 4.63 17.86 1.98
N GLN A 92 5.87 17.48 1.62
CA GLN A 92 6.34 17.56 0.23
C GLN A 92 5.52 16.67 -0.71
N LEU A 93 5.10 15.48 -0.28
CA LEU A 93 4.21 14.60 -1.05
C LEU A 93 2.81 15.22 -1.23
N ILE A 94 2.26 15.81 -0.17
CA ILE A 94 0.97 16.53 -0.17
C ILE A 94 1.03 17.71 -1.14
N ASP A 95 2.07 18.53 -1.07
CA ASP A 95 2.25 19.68 -1.93
C ASP A 95 2.43 19.27 -3.40
N CYS A 96 3.13 18.17 -3.64
CA CYS A 96 3.29 17.61 -4.98
C CYS A 96 1.95 17.11 -5.54
N ALA A 97 1.18 16.36 -4.78
CA ALA A 97 -0.15 15.86 -5.18
C ALA A 97 -1.10 17.03 -5.50
N LYS A 98 -1.11 18.05 -4.64
CA LYS A 98 -1.90 19.29 -4.86
C LYS A 98 -1.48 20.03 -6.13
N ARG A 99 -0.18 20.28 -6.29
CA ARG A 99 0.38 21.00 -7.45
C ARG A 99 0.04 20.31 -8.77
N LEU A 100 0.07 18.98 -8.79
CA LEU A 100 -0.21 18.17 -9.98
C LEU A 100 -1.71 17.82 -10.12
N SER A 101 -2.54 18.16 -9.12
CA SER A 101 -3.97 17.84 -9.08
C SER A 101 -4.25 16.33 -9.16
N VAL A 102 -3.41 15.51 -8.52
CA VAL A 102 -3.54 14.04 -8.47
C VAL A 102 -3.93 13.54 -7.08
N TYR A 103 -4.51 12.36 -7.02
CA TYR A 103 -4.67 11.58 -5.80
C TYR A 103 -3.48 10.65 -5.64
N LEU A 104 -3.04 10.43 -4.41
CA LEU A 104 -1.86 9.61 -4.11
C LEU A 104 -2.17 8.60 -3.00
N SER A 105 -1.73 7.36 -3.18
CA SER A 105 -1.59 6.36 -2.12
C SER A 105 -0.11 6.07 -1.93
N PHE A 106 0.40 6.24 -0.71
CA PHE A 106 1.84 6.18 -0.45
C PHE A 106 2.17 5.33 0.79
N GLY A 107 2.86 4.22 0.57
CA GLY A 107 3.31 3.32 1.64
C GLY A 107 4.62 3.80 2.27
N TYR A 108 4.67 3.85 3.60
CA TYR A 108 5.84 4.35 4.33
C TYR A 108 5.97 3.75 5.73
N SER A 109 7.18 3.77 6.28
CA SER A 109 7.41 3.49 7.70
C SER A 109 7.14 4.75 8.50
N GLU A 110 6.03 4.74 9.23
CA GLU A 110 5.62 5.84 10.09
C GLU A 110 6.36 5.78 11.41
N ARG A 111 6.90 6.92 11.83
CA ARG A 111 7.51 7.08 13.15
C ARG A 111 6.54 7.78 14.09
N GLU A 112 6.30 7.17 15.26
CA GLU A 112 5.58 7.82 16.35
C GLU A 112 6.43 8.96 16.95
N GLU A 113 5.83 10.12 17.14
CA GLU A 113 6.53 11.30 17.65
C GLU A 113 6.93 11.15 19.13
N ALA A 114 6.02 10.61 19.95
CA ALA A 114 6.19 10.53 21.40
C ALA A 114 7.00 9.30 21.86
N THR A 115 7.15 8.30 21.03
CA THR A 115 7.80 7.03 21.38
C THR A 115 8.77 6.59 20.28
N ALA A 116 9.44 5.47 20.47
CA ALA A 116 10.27 4.88 19.44
C ALA A 116 9.50 3.83 18.60
N THR A 117 8.16 3.85 18.63
CA THR A 117 7.34 2.93 17.87
C THR A 117 7.32 3.32 16.40
N LEU A 118 7.43 2.32 15.54
CA LEU A 118 7.22 2.44 14.10
C LEU A 118 5.91 1.76 13.72
N TYR A 119 5.25 2.27 12.67
CA TYR A 119 4.09 1.63 12.04
C TYR A 119 4.36 1.46 10.55
N ASN A 120 3.84 0.37 9.99
CA ASN A 120 3.75 0.20 8.55
C ASN A 120 2.46 0.87 8.10
N SER A 121 2.56 1.99 7.41
CA SER A 121 1.41 2.86 7.12
C SER A 121 1.25 3.15 5.64
N ASN A 122 -0.01 3.35 5.24
CA ASN A 122 -0.37 3.85 3.91
C ASN A 122 -1.13 5.18 4.05
N MET A 123 -0.62 6.24 3.43
CA MET A 123 -1.25 7.55 3.39
C MET A 123 -2.03 7.72 2.09
N LEU A 124 -3.33 7.98 2.20
CA LEU A 124 -4.14 8.47 1.09
C LEU A 124 -4.13 10.00 1.10
N ILE A 125 -3.80 10.61 -0.02
CA ILE A 125 -3.70 12.07 -0.19
C ILE A 125 -4.60 12.48 -1.36
N SER A 126 -5.53 13.41 -1.12
CA SER A 126 -6.35 13.97 -2.18
C SER A 126 -5.66 15.13 -2.91
N SER A 127 -6.12 15.45 -4.11
CA SER A 127 -5.69 16.64 -4.86
C SER A 127 -6.01 17.97 -4.16
N ALA A 128 -6.86 17.95 -3.12
CA ALA A 128 -7.19 19.10 -2.26
C ALA A 128 -6.43 19.07 -0.92
N SER A 129 -5.39 18.25 -0.78
CA SER A 129 -4.57 18.10 0.43
C SER A 129 -5.28 17.46 1.64
N GLN A 130 -6.43 16.81 1.45
CA GLN A 130 -6.98 15.95 2.49
C GLN A 130 -6.10 14.71 2.61
N THR A 131 -5.80 14.29 3.84
CA THR A 131 -5.03 13.10 4.14
C THR A 131 -5.80 12.13 5.01
N LEU A 132 -5.65 10.84 4.74
CA LEU A 132 -6.17 9.76 5.57
C LEU A 132 -5.06 8.73 5.75
N ASN A 133 -4.63 8.52 6.98
CA ASN A 133 -3.58 7.55 7.31
C ASN A 133 -4.19 6.21 7.71
N HIS A 134 -3.60 5.13 7.22
CA HIS A 134 -3.96 3.77 7.60
C HIS A 134 -2.72 3.01 8.05
N PRO A 135 -2.43 2.95 9.36
CA PRO A 135 -1.44 2.03 9.90
C PRO A 135 -1.94 0.58 9.80
N ASN A 136 -1.03 -0.36 9.54
CA ASN A 136 -1.33 -1.78 9.45
C ASN A 136 -1.97 -2.29 10.75
N LEU A 137 -3.12 -2.93 10.66
CA LEU A 137 -3.85 -3.49 11.82
C LEU A 137 -3.01 -4.51 12.59
N LYS A 138 -2.26 -5.31 11.84
CA LYS A 138 -1.45 -6.39 12.42
C LYS A 138 -0.28 -6.74 11.51
N PRO A 139 0.92 -6.29 11.81
CA PRO A 139 2.11 -6.68 11.08
C PRO A 139 2.27 -8.20 10.99
N THR A 140 2.71 -8.68 9.83
CA THR A 140 2.76 -10.10 9.52
C THR A 140 4.03 -10.77 10.06
N GLY A 141 3.89 -11.85 10.81
CA GLY A 141 5.02 -12.70 11.21
C GLY A 141 6.15 -11.93 11.93
N ALA A 142 7.33 -11.90 11.31
CA ALA A 142 8.51 -11.22 11.84
C ALA A 142 8.45 -9.68 11.77
N GLU A 143 7.55 -9.11 10.98
CA GLU A 143 7.31 -7.66 10.94
C GLU A 143 6.99 -7.07 12.31
N ARG A 144 6.41 -7.87 13.21
CA ARG A 144 6.12 -7.51 14.61
C ARG A 144 7.36 -7.19 15.45
N LEU A 145 8.54 -7.51 14.95
CA LEU A 145 9.80 -7.10 15.57
C LEU A 145 10.10 -5.62 15.30
N ILE A 146 9.47 -5.04 14.28
CA ILE A 146 9.77 -3.70 13.77
C ILE A 146 8.59 -2.76 14.00
N TRP A 147 7.38 -3.16 13.58
CA TRP A 147 6.19 -2.32 13.58
C TRP A 147 5.16 -2.75 14.62
N GLY A 148 4.51 -1.75 15.20
CA GLY A 148 3.38 -1.92 16.11
C GLY A 148 2.06 -2.10 15.36
N ASP A 149 1.05 -2.57 16.11
CA ASP A 149 -0.34 -2.67 15.63
C ASP A 149 -1.00 -1.28 15.59
N ALA A 150 -1.85 -1.02 14.60
CA ALA A 150 -2.69 0.16 14.57
C ALA A 150 -3.51 0.33 15.86
N GLN A 151 -3.62 1.56 16.36
CA GLN A 151 -4.33 1.84 17.61
C GLN A 151 -5.68 2.55 17.41
N GLN A 152 -5.86 3.22 16.26
CA GLN A 152 -7.03 4.05 15.93
C GLN A 152 -7.15 4.21 14.41
N ASP A 153 -8.17 4.96 13.97
CA ASP A 153 -8.41 5.33 12.57
C ASP A 153 -8.55 4.11 11.64
N PHE A 154 -9.29 3.10 12.11
CA PHE A 154 -9.46 1.86 11.37
C PHE A 154 -10.29 2.06 10.09
N PHE A 155 -9.76 1.55 8.99
CA PHE A 155 -10.41 1.51 7.69
C PHE A 155 -10.87 2.89 7.16
N PRO A 156 -9.97 3.89 7.08
CA PRO A 156 -10.31 5.16 6.49
C PRO A 156 -10.69 4.98 5.01
N VAL A 157 -11.68 5.74 4.55
CA VAL A 157 -12.06 5.78 3.13
C VAL A 157 -12.08 7.22 2.64
N MET A 158 -11.53 7.45 1.46
CA MET A 158 -11.45 8.76 0.84
C MET A 158 -12.52 8.91 -0.23
N ASP A 159 -13.34 9.94 -0.12
CA ASP A 159 -14.26 10.32 -1.20
C ASP A 159 -13.48 10.93 -2.36
N THR A 160 -13.73 10.43 -3.56
CA THR A 160 -13.06 10.87 -4.78
C THR A 160 -14.06 11.07 -5.91
N PRO A 161 -13.66 11.68 -7.05
CA PRO A 161 -14.53 11.78 -8.22
C PRO A 161 -14.99 10.43 -8.78
N TRP A 162 -14.32 9.33 -8.43
CA TRP A 162 -14.61 7.97 -8.92
C TRP A 162 -15.32 7.09 -7.88
N GLY A 163 -15.78 7.67 -6.78
CA GLY A 163 -16.33 6.97 -5.63
C GLY A 163 -15.35 6.91 -4.48
N ARG A 164 -15.49 5.93 -3.62
CA ARG A 164 -14.68 5.79 -2.40
C ARG A 164 -13.48 4.90 -2.62
N ILE A 165 -12.33 5.35 -2.14
CA ILE A 165 -11.09 4.58 -2.11
C ILE A 165 -10.84 4.14 -0.68
N GLY A 166 -10.57 2.85 -0.48
CA GLY A 166 -10.08 2.27 0.77
C GLY A 166 -8.80 1.49 0.55
N SER A 167 -8.02 1.30 1.60
CA SER A 167 -6.75 0.58 1.53
C SER A 167 -6.61 -0.43 2.65
N LEU A 168 -6.06 -1.61 2.33
CA LEU A 168 -5.50 -2.57 3.29
C LEU A 168 -4.09 -2.95 2.83
N ILE A 169 -3.15 -2.97 3.77
CA ILE A 169 -1.75 -3.23 3.47
C ILE A 169 -1.50 -4.73 3.41
N CYS A 170 -1.02 -5.22 2.27
CA CYS A 170 -0.50 -6.57 2.09
C CYS A 170 -1.46 -7.67 2.64
N TRP A 171 -1.01 -8.49 3.57
CA TRP A 171 -1.76 -9.61 4.14
C TRP A 171 -2.94 -9.21 5.04
N GLU A 172 -3.13 -7.92 5.37
CA GLU A 172 -4.43 -7.48 5.91
C GLU A 172 -5.58 -7.87 4.99
N SER A 173 -5.32 -7.92 3.68
CA SER A 173 -6.30 -8.37 2.69
C SER A 173 -6.73 -9.83 2.85
N TYR A 174 -6.01 -10.65 3.62
CA TYR A 174 -6.48 -11.98 4.02
C TYR A 174 -7.47 -11.97 5.18
N MET A 175 -7.68 -10.83 5.85
CA MET A 175 -8.63 -10.69 6.96
C MET A 175 -10.05 -10.46 6.39
N PRO A 176 -10.98 -11.45 6.41
CA PRO A 176 -12.30 -11.31 5.77
C PRO A 176 -13.13 -10.16 6.37
N LEU A 177 -13.06 -9.96 7.69
CA LEU A 177 -13.80 -8.89 8.36
C LEU A 177 -13.24 -7.49 8.04
N ALA A 178 -11.93 -7.36 7.80
CA ALA A 178 -11.34 -6.09 7.37
C ALA A 178 -11.82 -5.71 5.97
N ARG A 179 -11.87 -6.69 5.03
CA ARG A 179 -12.46 -6.46 3.71
C ARG A 179 -13.93 -6.07 3.80
N ALA A 180 -14.71 -6.81 4.60
CA ALA A 180 -16.12 -6.52 4.80
C ALA A 180 -16.34 -5.10 5.33
N ALA A 181 -15.50 -4.61 6.25
CA ALA A 181 -15.56 -3.25 6.77
C ALA A 181 -15.36 -2.19 5.68
N LEU A 182 -14.46 -2.43 4.72
CA LEU A 182 -14.31 -1.55 3.56
C LEU A 182 -15.49 -1.64 2.60
N TYR A 183 -16.01 -2.85 2.34
CA TYR A 183 -17.17 -3.03 1.46
C TYR A 183 -18.42 -2.33 2.01
N GLU A 184 -18.69 -2.43 3.31
CA GLU A 184 -19.78 -1.71 3.96
C GLU A 184 -19.67 -0.18 3.83
N LYS A 185 -18.45 0.35 3.74
CA LYS A 185 -18.20 1.76 3.45
C LYS A 185 -18.40 2.12 1.97
N GLY A 186 -18.71 1.16 1.10
CA GLY A 186 -19.08 1.35 -0.31
C GLY A 186 -17.91 1.73 -1.21
N ILE A 187 -16.72 1.19 -0.97
CA ILE A 187 -15.55 1.47 -1.80
C ILE A 187 -15.77 1.02 -3.24
N THR A 188 -15.23 1.78 -4.19
CA THR A 188 -15.22 1.48 -5.62
C THR A 188 -13.84 1.06 -6.11
N ILE A 189 -12.79 1.50 -5.39
CA ILE A 189 -11.40 1.15 -5.62
C ILE A 189 -10.79 0.69 -4.29
N TYR A 190 -10.28 -0.51 -4.29
CA TYR A 190 -9.54 -1.13 -3.19
C TYR A 190 -8.06 -1.08 -3.51
N ILE A 191 -7.26 -0.36 -2.72
CA ILE A 191 -5.81 -0.28 -2.87
C ILE A 191 -5.14 -1.24 -1.90
N SER A 192 -4.23 -2.06 -2.40
CA SER A 192 -3.39 -2.95 -1.59
C SER A 192 -1.91 -2.72 -1.93
N PRO A 193 -1.23 -1.88 -1.11
CA PRO A 193 0.22 -1.78 -1.18
C PRO A 193 0.84 -3.06 -0.63
N ASN A 194 1.81 -3.62 -1.34
CA ASN A 194 2.38 -4.94 -1.05
C ASN A 194 3.91 -4.97 -1.17
N THR A 195 4.48 -6.00 -0.52
CA THR A 195 5.81 -6.52 -0.75
C THR A 195 5.69 -8.06 -0.78
N ASN A 196 5.00 -8.57 -1.79
CA ASN A 196 4.57 -9.98 -1.83
C ASN A 196 4.69 -10.55 -3.24
N ASP A 197 5.64 -11.44 -3.45
CA ASP A 197 5.90 -12.12 -4.72
C ASP A 197 5.34 -13.55 -4.79
N ASN A 198 4.48 -13.95 -3.84
CA ASN A 198 3.86 -15.27 -3.85
C ASN A 198 2.87 -15.40 -5.02
N PRO A 199 3.04 -16.37 -5.93
CA PRO A 199 2.12 -16.61 -7.06
C PRO A 199 0.67 -16.82 -6.62
N GLU A 200 0.40 -17.43 -5.46
CA GLU A 200 -0.94 -17.64 -4.92
C GLU A 200 -1.67 -16.32 -4.60
N TRP A 201 -0.90 -15.24 -4.41
CA TRP A 201 -1.45 -13.91 -4.19
C TRP A 201 -2.30 -13.44 -5.37
N GLN A 202 -1.91 -13.78 -6.60
CA GLN A 202 -2.65 -13.41 -7.82
C GLN A 202 -4.06 -14.03 -7.85
N HIS A 203 -4.26 -15.20 -7.26
CA HIS A 203 -5.59 -15.80 -7.10
C HIS A 203 -6.41 -15.05 -6.05
N THR A 204 -5.77 -14.66 -4.95
CA THR A 204 -6.42 -13.94 -3.84
C THR A 204 -6.93 -12.57 -4.28
N ILE A 205 -6.12 -11.77 -4.96
CA ILE A 205 -6.53 -10.41 -5.40
C ILE A 205 -7.67 -10.45 -6.41
N ARG A 206 -7.69 -11.45 -7.28
CA ARG A 206 -8.78 -11.70 -8.22
C ARG A 206 -10.08 -12.04 -7.49
N HIS A 207 -10.00 -12.91 -6.48
CA HIS A 207 -11.15 -13.23 -5.63
C HIS A 207 -11.69 -11.98 -4.92
N ILE A 208 -10.81 -11.14 -4.34
CA ILE A 208 -11.21 -9.94 -3.60
C ILE A 208 -11.92 -8.93 -4.51
N ALA A 209 -11.44 -8.74 -5.74
CA ALA A 209 -12.08 -7.86 -6.71
C ALA A 209 -13.51 -8.32 -7.05
N ILE A 210 -13.72 -9.66 -7.21
CA ILE A 210 -15.03 -10.26 -7.46
C ILE A 210 -15.92 -10.17 -6.20
N GLU A 211 -15.41 -10.53 -5.03
CA GLU A 211 -16.13 -10.50 -3.74
C GLU A 211 -16.64 -9.09 -3.41
N GLY A 212 -15.78 -8.08 -3.59
CA GLY A 212 -16.06 -6.69 -3.24
C GLY A 212 -16.77 -5.89 -4.33
N HIS A 213 -16.89 -6.45 -5.54
CA HIS A 213 -17.39 -5.73 -6.72
C HIS A 213 -16.78 -4.34 -6.87
N CYS A 214 -15.46 -4.29 -6.78
CA CYS A 214 -14.64 -3.07 -6.87
C CYS A 214 -13.36 -3.34 -7.66
N TYR A 215 -12.71 -2.30 -8.15
CA TYR A 215 -11.36 -2.45 -8.68
C TYR A 215 -10.40 -2.77 -7.55
N PHE A 216 -9.54 -3.78 -7.76
CA PHE A 216 -8.45 -4.10 -6.86
C PHE A 216 -7.14 -3.65 -7.47
N VAL A 217 -6.41 -2.77 -6.77
CA VAL A 217 -5.12 -2.23 -7.19
C VAL A 217 -4.03 -2.86 -6.34
N ASN A 218 -3.28 -3.78 -6.96
CA ASN A 218 -2.12 -4.43 -6.35
C ASN A 218 -0.86 -3.64 -6.68
N ALA A 219 -0.24 -3.02 -5.70
CA ALA A 219 1.00 -2.28 -5.87
C ALA A 219 2.14 -2.96 -5.12
N ASP A 220 3.02 -3.63 -5.83
CA ASP A 220 4.14 -4.37 -5.27
C ASP A 220 5.48 -3.66 -5.48
N LEU A 221 6.37 -3.82 -4.50
CA LEU A 221 7.78 -3.44 -4.64
C LEU A 221 8.50 -4.33 -5.64
N VAL A 222 9.50 -3.77 -6.29
CA VAL A 222 10.53 -4.54 -6.99
C VAL A 222 11.89 -4.05 -6.55
N PHE A 223 12.76 -4.94 -6.08
CA PHE A 223 14.12 -4.57 -5.69
C PHE A 223 15.04 -5.80 -5.64
N ARG A 224 16.34 -5.53 -5.69
CA ARG A 224 17.40 -6.54 -5.65
C ARG A 224 18.10 -6.50 -4.29
N LYS A 225 18.75 -7.59 -3.89
CA LYS A 225 19.61 -7.60 -2.71
C LYS A 225 20.78 -6.61 -2.81
N SER A 226 21.21 -6.26 -4.04
CA SER A 226 22.25 -5.24 -4.29
C SER A 226 21.79 -3.81 -3.96
N ASP A 227 20.48 -3.57 -3.80
CA ASP A 227 19.94 -2.25 -3.49
C ASP A 227 20.07 -1.91 -2.00
N TYR A 228 20.40 -2.91 -1.17
CA TYR A 228 20.67 -2.70 0.25
C TYR A 228 21.98 -1.95 0.47
N PRO A 229 22.00 -0.96 1.38
CA PRO A 229 23.25 -0.40 1.87
C PRO A 229 24.02 -1.45 2.69
N GLN A 230 25.28 -1.16 3.01
CA GLN A 230 26.03 -1.97 3.96
C GLN A 230 25.36 -1.90 5.34
N THR A 231 25.06 -3.07 5.92
CA THR A 231 24.46 -3.24 7.24
C THR A 231 25.46 -3.92 8.17
N LYS A 232 25.29 -3.71 9.49
CA LYS A 232 26.19 -4.29 10.48
C LYS A 232 25.77 -5.68 10.98
N SER A 233 24.46 -5.87 11.18
CA SER A 233 23.91 -7.13 11.65
C SER A 233 23.20 -7.92 10.56
N GLY A 234 22.66 -7.24 9.56
CA GLY A 234 21.83 -7.81 8.51
C GLY A 234 22.62 -8.36 7.31
N ALA A 235 23.94 -8.11 7.21
CA ALA A 235 24.73 -8.49 6.04
C ALA A 235 24.62 -10.00 5.69
N ASP A 236 24.71 -10.88 6.70
CA ASP A 236 24.55 -12.32 6.51
C ASP A 236 23.12 -12.70 6.09
N GLU A 237 22.11 -12.02 6.62
CA GLU A 237 20.71 -12.26 6.30
C GLU A 237 20.41 -11.83 4.87
N ILE A 238 20.85 -10.64 4.46
CA ILE A 238 20.71 -10.08 3.11
C ILE A 238 21.46 -10.96 2.09
N SER A 239 22.65 -11.46 2.42
CA SER A 239 23.44 -12.31 1.52
C SER A 239 22.72 -13.59 1.08
N ARG A 240 21.80 -14.09 1.90
CA ARG A 240 21.00 -15.30 1.64
C ARG A 240 19.77 -15.04 0.76
N LEU A 241 19.41 -13.77 0.53
CA LEU A 241 18.32 -13.43 -0.36
C LEU A 241 18.65 -13.82 -1.80
N PRO A 242 17.64 -14.11 -2.62
CA PRO A 242 17.84 -14.23 -4.07
C PRO A 242 18.31 -12.88 -4.64
N ASP A 243 18.89 -12.89 -5.85
CA ASP A 243 19.37 -11.65 -6.48
C ASP A 243 18.26 -10.64 -6.68
N ILE A 244 17.07 -11.10 -7.07
CA ILE A 244 15.84 -10.32 -7.05
C ILE A 244 15.15 -10.67 -5.75
N ALA A 245 15.18 -9.77 -4.78
CA ALA A 245 14.63 -9.97 -3.43
C ALA A 245 13.11 -9.79 -3.39
N CYS A 246 12.57 -8.91 -4.23
CA CYS A 246 11.14 -8.75 -4.44
C CYS A 246 10.88 -8.53 -5.93
N ARG A 247 9.94 -9.27 -6.51
CA ARG A 247 9.80 -9.44 -7.96
C ARG A 247 8.79 -8.49 -8.62
N GLY A 248 8.05 -7.69 -7.85
CA GLY A 248 6.93 -6.93 -8.38
C GLY A 248 5.70 -7.82 -8.60
N GLY A 249 5.02 -7.60 -9.73
CA GLY A 249 3.75 -8.27 -10.02
C GLY A 249 2.56 -7.36 -9.77
N SER A 250 2.81 -6.07 -9.79
CA SER A 250 1.75 -5.05 -9.68
C SER A 250 0.77 -5.18 -10.83
N CYS A 251 -0.52 -5.03 -10.52
CA CYS A 251 -1.59 -5.11 -11.51
C CYS A 251 -2.89 -4.49 -11.00
N VAL A 252 -3.84 -4.30 -11.88
CA VAL A 252 -5.22 -3.90 -11.57
C VAL A 252 -6.18 -4.98 -12.01
N ILE A 253 -7.05 -5.40 -11.08
CA ILE A 253 -8.13 -6.36 -11.35
C ILE A 253 -9.46 -5.61 -11.35
N ALA A 254 -10.24 -5.78 -12.41
CA ALA A 254 -11.60 -5.23 -12.53
C ALA A 254 -12.62 -5.96 -11.65
N PRO A 255 -13.78 -5.36 -11.36
CA PRO A 255 -14.83 -5.95 -10.51
C PRO A 255 -15.32 -7.35 -10.94
N PHE A 256 -15.14 -7.71 -12.21
CA PHE A 256 -15.45 -9.05 -12.74
C PHE A 256 -14.27 -10.03 -12.72
N GLY A 257 -13.15 -9.69 -12.09
CA GLY A 257 -11.97 -10.53 -11.95
C GLY A 257 -11.02 -10.55 -13.15
N HIS A 258 -11.24 -9.70 -14.16
CA HIS A 258 -10.33 -9.58 -15.31
C HIS A 258 -9.21 -8.59 -15.02
N GLU A 259 -8.02 -8.86 -15.54
CA GLU A 259 -6.92 -7.89 -15.48
C GLU A 259 -7.25 -6.66 -16.34
N SER A 260 -7.00 -5.47 -15.78
CA SER A 260 -7.21 -4.17 -16.41
C SER A 260 -5.90 -3.45 -16.71
N SER A 261 -4.76 -4.06 -16.40
CA SER A 261 -3.41 -3.57 -16.70
C SER A 261 -2.51 -4.74 -17.09
N GLU A 262 -1.37 -4.45 -17.67
CA GLU A 262 -0.29 -5.43 -17.79
C GLU A 262 0.28 -5.74 -16.40
N THR A 263 0.66 -6.99 -16.19
CA THR A 263 1.44 -7.42 -15.01
C THR A 263 2.91 -7.47 -15.39
N VAL A 264 3.74 -6.68 -14.68
CA VAL A 264 5.18 -6.58 -14.95
C VAL A 264 5.94 -7.18 -13.78
N GLY A 265 6.88 -8.10 -14.06
CA GLY A 265 7.77 -8.69 -13.05
C GLY A 265 9.22 -8.31 -13.26
N ASP A 266 10.02 -8.39 -12.19
CA ASP A 266 11.48 -8.33 -12.17
C ASP A 266 12.11 -6.99 -12.62
N GLN A 267 11.33 -5.95 -12.87
CA GLN A 267 11.82 -4.65 -13.32
C GLN A 267 11.00 -3.48 -12.78
N GLU A 268 11.60 -2.30 -12.73
CA GLU A 268 10.89 -1.07 -12.44
C GLU A 268 9.98 -0.66 -13.62
N ALA A 269 8.77 -0.23 -13.30
CA ALA A 269 7.82 0.28 -14.27
C ALA A 269 6.79 1.20 -13.62
N ILE A 270 6.24 2.15 -14.37
CA ILE A 270 4.99 2.80 -14.03
C ILE A 270 3.91 2.12 -14.88
N ILE A 271 3.02 1.38 -14.22
CA ILE A 271 1.97 0.58 -14.86
C ILE A 271 0.70 1.42 -14.90
N TYR A 272 0.18 1.66 -16.10
CA TYR A 272 -1.04 2.46 -16.29
C TYR A 272 -2.26 1.58 -16.51
N ALA A 273 -3.41 2.02 -15.97
CA ALA A 273 -4.71 1.41 -16.22
C ALA A 273 -5.77 2.49 -16.41
N ASP A 274 -6.61 2.34 -17.42
CA ASP A 274 -7.80 3.16 -17.63
C ASP A 274 -9.02 2.42 -17.07
N LEU A 275 -9.54 2.89 -15.94
CA LEU A 275 -10.63 2.24 -15.21
C LEU A 275 -11.97 2.77 -15.71
N ASP A 276 -12.79 1.89 -16.27
CA ASP A 276 -14.21 2.18 -16.58
C ASP A 276 -15.05 1.99 -15.30
N MET A 277 -15.36 3.08 -14.62
CA MET A 277 -16.08 3.06 -13.36
C MET A 277 -17.52 2.59 -13.48
N GLN A 278 -18.09 2.50 -14.69
CA GLN A 278 -19.43 1.94 -14.92
C GLN A 278 -19.46 0.43 -14.67
N LYS A 279 -18.33 -0.24 -14.70
CA LYS A 279 -18.23 -1.67 -14.34
C LYS A 279 -18.57 -1.95 -12.89
N VAL A 280 -18.36 -0.99 -11.97
CA VAL A 280 -18.65 -1.17 -10.55
C VAL A 280 -20.16 -1.36 -10.30
N PRO A 281 -21.07 -0.42 -10.67
CA PRO A 281 -22.49 -0.64 -10.49
C PRO A 281 -23.03 -1.81 -11.34
N ALA A 282 -22.45 -2.06 -12.53
CA ALA A 282 -22.86 -3.19 -13.37
C ALA A 282 -22.56 -4.54 -12.69
N SER A 283 -21.39 -4.70 -12.06
CA SER A 283 -21.04 -5.93 -11.35
C SER A 283 -21.91 -6.17 -10.11
N ARG A 284 -22.31 -5.09 -9.40
CA ARG A 284 -23.16 -5.18 -8.20
C ARG A 284 -24.62 -5.56 -8.50
N MET A 285 -25.04 -5.53 -9.75
CA MET A 285 -26.39 -5.96 -10.14
C MET A 285 -26.65 -7.43 -9.81
N GLU A 286 -25.65 -8.29 -10.01
CA GLU A 286 -25.78 -9.73 -9.77
C GLU A 286 -25.63 -10.08 -8.30
N PHE A 287 -24.67 -9.42 -7.61
CA PHE A 287 -24.35 -9.70 -6.21
C PHE A 287 -23.77 -8.45 -5.55
N ASP A 288 -24.48 -7.90 -4.59
CA ASP A 288 -23.97 -6.81 -3.74
C ASP A 288 -23.94 -7.29 -2.30
N SER A 289 -22.77 -7.71 -1.84
CA SER A 289 -22.57 -8.31 -0.51
C SER A 289 -22.98 -7.39 0.65
N CYS A 290 -22.95 -6.08 0.44
CA CYS A 290 -23.34 -5.07 1.44
C CYS A 290 -24.68 -4.38 1.10
N GLY A 291 -25.27 -4.70 -0.04
CA GLY A 291 -26.56 -4.19 -0.51
C GLY A 291 -27.66 -5.25 -0.44
N HIS A 292 -28.19 -5.62 -1.61
CA HIS A 292 -29.37 -6.51 -1.71
C HIS A 292 -29.08 -7.98 -1.31
N TYR A 293 -27.82 -8.38 -1.19
CA TYR A 293 -27.43 -9.71 -0.64
C TYR A 293 -27.10 -9.65 0.86
N ALA A 294 -27.02 -8.45 1.45
CA ALA A 294 -26.77 -8.33 2.89
C ALA A 294 -27.94 -8.85 3.73
N ARG A 295 -27.62 -9.47 4.84
CA ARG A 295 -28.57 -9.97 5.85
C ARG A 295 -28.22 -9.38 7.22
N PRO A 296 -28.39 -8.04 7.41
CA PRO A 296 -28.06 -7.37 8.67
C PRO A 296 -28.94 -7.81 9.84
N ASP A 297 -30.04 -8.51 9.56
CA ASP A 297 -30.88 -9.21 10.54
C ASP A 297 -30.25 -10.49 11.07
N VAL A 298 -29.27 -11.07 10.35
CA VAL A 298 -28.57 -12.32 10.70
C VAL A 298 -27.10 -12.08 11.04
N LEU A 299 -26.43 -11.25 10.23
CA LEU A 299 -24.99 -10.98 10.35
C LEU A 299 -24.77 -9.50 10.60
N LYS A 300 -23.98 -9.18 11.62
CA LYS A 300 -23.64 -7.81 11.97
C LYS A 300 -22.12 -7.69 12.14
N LEU A 301 -21.52 -6.82 11.35
CA LEU A 301 -20.15 -6.36 11.57
C LEU A 301 -20.17 -5.12 12.46
N SER A 302 -19.25 -5.04 13.40
CA SER A 302 -18.96 -3.81 14.14
C SER A 302 -17.47 -3.57 14.17
N VAL A 303 -17.07 -2.37 13.81
CA VAL A 303 -15.70 -1.89 13.89
C VAL A 303 -15.58 -1.02 15.13
N ARG A 304 -14.50 -1.19 15.89
CA ARG A 304 -14.22 -0.33 17.05
C ARG A 304 -13.84 1.06 16.55
N GLU A 305 -14.39 2.10 17.15
CA GLU A 305 -14.02 3.49 16.95
C GLU A 305 -12.72 3.84 17.67
#